data_ff33ea3d33c006412e2c8c51574cc381
#
_entry.id   ff33ea3d33c006412e2c8c51574cc381
#
_cell.length_a   1.000
_cell.length_b   1.000
_cell.length_c   1.000
_cell.angle_alpha   90.00
_cell.angle_beta   90.00
_cell.angle_gamma   90.00
#
_symmetry.space_group_name_H-M   'P 1'
#
loop_
_entity.id
_entity.type
_entity.pdbx_description
1 polymer ?
#
loop_
_entity_poly.entity_id
_entity_poly.type
_entity_poly.pdbx_seq_one_letter_code
_entity_poly.pdbx_strand_id
1 'polypeptide(L)'
;TWALISAAITVFLIRQPITIATKVKTGRRPQSDMPAAIFWMCIYGLILSIALAYLIFLEYNFLLTLAIPGIIVFAWHLYLVSKRKERGQAGVEILATGTLALSATAAYWVSSGFYSAEGWWLWILTWLQSAASIIYAYLRLEQRSLQGLPSRIERIYLGRRALLYSSFNLVLTVILSMVNYLPTLIFLPYLLQWLETIWGTFNPAI
;
A
#
# COMPACT_ATOMS: atom_id res chain seq x y z
N THR A 1 20.18 7.00 5.02
CA THR A 1 19.17 5.98 5.41
C THR A 1 18.16 6.53 6.43
N TRP A 2 18.61 7.15 7.54
CA TRP A 2 17.71 7.73 8.57
C TRP A 2 16.79 8.82 8.02
N ALA A 3 17.29 9.68 7.14
CA ALA A 3 16.49 10.72 6.50
C ALA A 3 15.34 10.12 5.65
N LEU A 4 15.61 9.03 4.91
CA LEU A 4 14.57 8.33 4.15
C LEU A 4 13.49 7.74 5.07
N ILE A 5 13.91 7.10 6.17
CA ILE A 5 12.96 6.55 7.16
C ILE A 5 12.11 7.67 7.76
N SER A 6 12.75 8.78 8.17
CA SER A 6 12.05 9.95 8.70
C SER A 6 11.07 10.54 7.69
N ALA A 7 11.47 10.69 6.41
CA ALA A 7 10.60 11.17 5.34
C ALA A 7 9.39 10.23 5.14
N ALA A 8 9.62 8.92 5.05
CA ALA A 8 8.56 7.92 4.83
C ALA A 8 7.55 7.90 5.98
N ILE A 9 8.02 7.88 7.24
CA ILE A 9 7.16 7.93 8.43
C ILE A 9 6.36 9.23 8.44
N THR A 10 7.01 10.36 8.16
CA THR A 10 6.37 11.68 8.22
C THR A 10 5.31 11.84 7.13
N VAL A 11 5.57 11.36 5.90
CA VAL A 11 4.58 11.33 4.82
C VAL A 11 3.35 10.47 5.21
N PHE A 12 3.59 9.35 5.89
CA PHE A 12 2.49 8.52 6.39
C PHE A 12 1.68 9.24 7.48
N LEU A 13 2.35 9.89 8.43
CA LEU A 13 1.69 10.58 9.55
C LEU A 13 0.95 11.85 9.12
N ILE A 14 1.50 12.64 8.20
CA ILE A 14 0.87 13.90 7.73
C ILE A 14 -0.47 13.65 7.02
N ARG A 15 -0.68 12.46 6.49
CA ARG A 15 -1.95 12.06 5.88
C ARG A 15 -3.14 12.23 6.84
N GLN A 16 -2.94 11.92 8.11
CA GLN A 16 -4.03 11.95 9.12
C GLN A 16 -4.54 13.38 9.38
N PRO A 17 -3.70 14.36 9.74
CA PRO A 17 -4.18 15.72 9.95
C PRO A 17 -4.73 16.37 8.69
N ILE A 18 -4.19 16.09 7.48
CA ILE A 18 -4.76 16.57 6.22
C ILE A 18 -6.18 16.00 6.02
N THR A 19 -6.38 14.71 6.30
CA THR A 19 -7.70 14.07 6.21
C THR A 19 -8.69 14.67 7.22
N ILE A 20 -8.24 14.98 8.44
CA ILE A 20 -9.06 15.66 9.46
C ILE A 20 -9.44 17.05 8.97
N ALA A 21 -8.50 17.85 8.50
CA ALA A 21 -8.77 19.19 7.96
C ALA A 21 -9.78 19.16 6.80
N THR A 22 -9.66 18.16 5.90
CA THR A 22 -10.61 17.96 4.81
C THR A 22 -12.02 17.64 5.34
N LYS A 23 -12.12 16.78 6.38
CA LYS A 23 -13.41 16.44 7.01
C LYS A 23 -14.03 17.63 7.74
N VAL A 24 -13.23 18.48 8.38
CA VAL A 24 -13.71 19.74 8.99
C VAL A 24 -14.25 20.67 7.91
N LYS A 25 -13.50 20.91 6.83
CA LYS A 25 -13.93 21.77 5.71
C LYS A 25 -15.21 21.26 5.03
N THR A 26 -15.44 19.95 5.03
CA THR A 26 -16.65 19.35 4.45
C THR A 26 -17.80 19.17 5.46
N GLY A 27 -17.70 19.78 6.64
CA GLY A 27 -18.74 19.74 7.69
C GLY A 27 -18.93 18.36 8.35
N ARG A 28 -17.93 17.47 8.25
CA ARG A 28 -17.97 16.11 8.81
C ARG A 28 -17.30 15.98 10.18
N ARG A 29 -16.64 17.05 10.62
CA ARG A 29 -16.01 17.18 11.94
C ARG A 29 -16.20 18.60 12.47
N PRO A 30 -16.19 18.78 13.79
CA PRO A 30 -16.33 20.09 14.41
C PRO A 30 -15.14 21.00 14.04
N GLN A 31 -15.40 22.30 13.97
CA GLN A 31 -14.38 23.33 13.68
C GLN A 31 -13.25 23.35 14.73
N SER A 32 -13.53 22.93 15.96
CA SER A 32 -12.55 22.81 17.04
C SER A 32 -11.37 21.87 16.73
N ASP A 33 -11.51 20.94 15.77
CA ASP A 33 -10.45 20.03 15.38
C ASP A 33 -9.44 20.68 14.40
N MET A 34 -9.78 21.83 13.79
CA MET A 34 -8.95 22.48 12.77
C MET A 34 -7.59 22.97 13.31
N PRO A 35 -7.51 23.67 14.47
CA PRO A 35 -6.22 24.14 14.99
C PRO A 35 -5.24 23.00 15.25
N ALA A 36 -5.71 21.90 15.84
CA ALA A 36 -4.89 20.72 16.09
C ALA A 36 -4.41 20.07 14.78
N ALA A 37 -5.29 19.99 13.77
CA ALA A 37 -4.90 19.47 12.46
C ALA A 37 -3.81 20.34 11.79
N ILE A 38 -3.96 21.67 11.82
CA ILE A 38 -2.96 22.60 11.26
C ILE A 38 -1.63 22.47 12.01
N PHE A 39 -1.65 22.43 13.33
CA PHE A 39 -0.45 22.29 14.15
C PHE A 39 0.36 21.04 13.76
N TRP A 40 -0.29 19.89 13.67
CA TRP A 40 0.38 18.65 13.28
C TRP A 40 0.83 18.65 11.80
N MET A 41 0.06 19.30 10.91
CA MET A 41 0.49 19.50 9.52
C MET A 41 1.78 20.32 9.43
N CYS A 42 1.91 21.37 10.23
CA CYS A 42 3.12 22.21 10.29
C CYS A 42 4.32 21.40 10.82
N ILE A 43 4.15 20.66 11.92
CA ILE A 43 5.24 19.84 12.49
C ILE A 43 5.71 18.78 11.51
N TYR A 44 4.79 17.98 10.98
CA TYR A 44 5.16 16.93 10.03
C TYR A 44 5.68 17.52 8.71
N GLY A 45 5.13 18.63 8.25
CA GLY A 45 5.62 19.35 7.08
C GLY A 45 7.06 19.83 7.27
N LEU A 46 7.39 20.37 8.42
CA LEU A 46 8.75 20.81 8.74
C LEU A 46 9.74 19.64 8.77
N ILE A 47 9.40 18.55 9.48
CA ILE A 47 10.26 17.36 9.56
C ILE A 47 10.47 16.77 8.15
N LEU A 48 9.40 16.67 7.34
CA LEU A 48 9.49 16.19 5.97
C LEU A 48 10.40 17.08 5.11
N SER A 49 10.24 18.41 5.21
CA SER A 49 11.04 19.36 4.44
C SER A 49 12.53 19.25 4.79
N ILE A 50 12.87 19.11 6.08
CA ILE A 50 14.26 18.93 6.53
C ILE A 50 14.82 17.59 6.01
N ALA A 51 14.05 16.51 6.12
CA ALA A 51 14.47 15.19 5.65
C ALA A 51 14.69 15.16 4.12
N LEU A 52 13.78 15.78 3.34
CA LEU A 52 13.93 15.91 1.89
C LEU A 52 15.11 16.80 1.50
N ALA A 53 15.29 17.96 2.16
CA ALA A 53 16.42 18.85 1.91
C ALA A 53 17.76 18.12 2.14
N TYR A 54 17.83 17.31 3.20
CA TYR A 54 19.03 16.51 3.49
C TYR A 54 19.26 15.41 2.43
N LEU A 55 18.20 14.74 1.93
CA LEU A 55 18.32 13.76 0.85
C LEU A 55 18.77 14.42 -0.46
N ILE A 56 18.25 15.61 -0.77
CA ILE A 56 18.67 16.40 -1.94
C ILE A 56 20.15 16.80 -1.81
N PHE A 57 20.58 17.26 -0.63
CA PHE A 57 21.97 17.61 -0.35
C PHE A 57 22.93 16.41 -0.53
N LEU A 58 22.45 15.18 -0.27
CA LEU A 58 23.17 13.94 -0.52
C LEU A 58 23.06 13.42 -1.98
N GLU A 59 22.56 14.26 -2.91
CA GLU A 59 22.40 13.95 -4.34
C GLU A 59 21.35 12.88 -4.68
N TYR A 60 20.45 12.52 -3.74
CA TYR A 60 19.34 11.57 -3.98
C TYR A 60 18.12 12.25 -4.65
N ASN A 61 18.33 13.17 -5.58
CA ASN A 61 17.27 13.93 -6.27
C ASN A 61 16.26 13.04 -7.00
N PHE A 62 16.70 11.87 -7.48
CA PHE A 62 15.85 10.90 -8.17
C PHE A 62 14.71 10.37 -7.30
N LEU A 63 14.82 10.46 -5.95
CA LEU A 63 13.72 10.09 -5.06
C LEU A 63 12.48 10.97 -5.21
N LEU A 64 12.64 12.21 -5.70
CA LEU A 64 11.52 13.11 -5.95
C LEU A 64 10.57 12.57 -7.02
N THR A 65 11.03 11.72 -7.93
CA THR A 65 10.17 11.06 -8.93
C THR A 65 9.11 10.17 -8.28
N LEU A 66 9.40 9.60 -7.10
CA LEU A 66 8.45 8.77 -6.35
C LEU A 66 7.35 9.60 -5.67
N ALA A 67 7.56 10.90 -5.50
CA ALA A 67 6.54 11.79 -4.96
C ALA A 67 5.35 11.96 -5.92
N ILE A 68 5.58 11.89 -7.24
CA ILE A 68 4.54 12.11 -8.26
C ILE A 68 3.38 11.12 -8.11
N PRO A 69 3.56 9.79 -8.20
CA PRO A 69 2.47 8.85 -8.01
C PRO A 69 1.87 8.94 -6.58
N GLY A 70 2.69 9.21 -5.58
CA GLY A 70 2.24 9.42 -4.20
C GLY A 70 1.26 10.59 -4.07
N ILE A 71 1.60 11.74 -4.64
CA ILE A 71 0.75 12.95 -4.63
C ILE A 71 -0.55 12.70 -5.38
N ILE A 72 -0.50 12.08 -6.57
CA ILE A 72 -1.69 11.80 -7.39
C ILE A 72 -2.68 10.92 -6.62
N VAL A 73 -2.21 9.80 -6.04
CA VAL A 73 -3.09 8.89 -5.31
C VAL A 73 -3.60 9.54 -4.02
N PHE A 74 -2.77 10.34 -3.34
CA PHE A 74 -3.20 11.04 -2.14
C PHE A 74 -4.25 12.12 -2.46
N ALA A 75 -4.08 12.91 -3.50
CA ALA A 75 -5.06 13.89 -3.94
C ALA A 75 -6.40 13.23 -4.31
N TRP A 76 -6.34 12.10 -5.02
CA TRP A 76 -7.53 11.31 -5.33
C TRP A 76 -8.19 10.75 -4.06
N HIS A 77 -7.42 10.26 -3.09
CA HIS A 77 -7.95 9.83 -1.80
C HIS A 77 -8.68 10.98 -1.06
N LEU A 78 -8.10 12.18 -1.03
CA LEU A 78 -8.74 13.36 -0.43
C LEU A 78 -10.04 13.73 -1.15
N TYR A 79 -10.08 13.61 -2.48
CA TYR A 79 -11.30 13.78 -3.26
C TYR A 79 -12.37 12.77 -2.83
N LEU A 80 -12.04 11.49 -2.67
CA LEU A 80 -12.98 10.47 -2.18
C LEU A 80 -13.44 10.77 -0.75
N VAL A 81 -12.54 11.23 0.14
CA VAL A 81 -12.90 11.68 1.48
C VAL A 81 -13.92 12.81 1.42
N SER A 82 -13.73 13.81 0.55
CA SER A 82 -14.68 14.92 0.39
C SER A 82 -16.05 14.46 -0.08
N LYS A 83 -16.11 13.42 -0.92
CA LYS A 83 -17.35 12.82 -1.46
C LYS A 83 -17.96 11.71 -0.57
N ARG A 84 -17.40 11.43 0.61
CA ARG A 84 -17.83 10.37 1.53
C ARG A 84 -17.76 8.95 0.94
N LYS A 85 -16.87 8.74 -0.04
CA LYS A 85 -16.68 7.46 -0.75
C LYS A 85 -15.37 6.74 -0.38
N GLU A 86 -14.77 7.09 0.78
CA GLU A 86 -13.47 6.56 1.18
C GLU A 86 -13.48 5.17 1.82
N ARG A 87 -14.66 4.63 2.18
CA ARG A 87 -14.77 3.36 2.94
C ARG A 87 -15.34 2.23 2.12
N GLY A 88 -14.87 1.01 2.41
CA GLY A 88 -15.43 -0.23 1.87
C GLY A 88 -15.16 -0.48 0.39
N GLN A 89 -14.14 0.16 -0.17
CA GLN A 89 -13.75 -0.02 -1.57
C GLN A 89 -12.36 -0.65 -1.64
N ALA A 90 -12.28 -1.95 -1.91
CA ALA A 90 -11.03 -2.67 -2.06
C ALA A 90 -10.07 -1.98 -3.06
N GLY A 91 -10.60 -1.40 -4.15
CA GLY A 91 -9.79 -0.67 -5.14
C GLY A 91 -9.08 0.56 -4.56
N VAL A 92 -9.72 1.31 -3.64
CA VAL A 92 -9.10 2.46 -2.95
C VAL A 92 -7.95 2.00 -2.05
N GLU A 93 -8.14 0.91 -1.34
CA GLU A 93 -7.13 0.33 -0.46
C GLU A 93 -5.94 -0.23 -1.25
N ILE A 94 -6.21 -0.93 -2.36
CA ILE A 94 -5.17 -1.44 -3.27
C ILE A 94 -4.32 -0.30 -3.83
N LEU A 95 -4.94 0.81 -4.27
CA LEU A 95 -4.19 1.97 -4.77
C LEU A 95 -3.39 2.66 -3.65
N ALA A 96 -3.96 2.75 -2.44
CA ALA A 96 -3.25 3.31 -1.30
C ALA A 96 -2.00 2.47 -0.93
N THR A 97 -2.09 1.14 -0.98
CA THR A 97 -0.91 0.28 -0.74
C THR A 97 0.11 0.37 -1.87
N GLY A 98 -0.29 0.70 -3.10
CA GLY A 98 0.64 1.01 -4.19
C GLY A 98 1.54 2.19 -3.88
N THR A 99 1.04 3.23 -3.21
CA THR A 99 1.88 4.35 -2.78
C THR A 99 2.81 3.98 -1.63
N LEU A 100 2.35 3.14 -0.70
CA LEU A 100 3.22 2.63 0.38
C LEU A 100 4.32 1.73 -0.17
N ALA A 101 4.04 0.94 -1.20
CA ALA A 101 5.01 0.07 -1.86
C ALA A 101 6.16 0.84 -2.54
N LEU A 102 5.99 2.14 -2.86
CA LEU A 102 7.08 3.00 -3.36
C LEU A 102 8.26 3.11 -2.37
N SER A 103 8.02 2.85 -1.10
CA SER A 103 9.09 2.80 -0.09
C SER A 103 10.12 1.71 -0.36
N ALA A 104 9.74 0.59 -0.98
CA ALA A 104 10.66 -0.47 -1.38
C ALA A 104 11.64 0.02 -2.47
N THR A 105 11.12 0.74 -3.47
CA THR A 105 11.92 1.39 -4.51
C THR A 105 12.87 2.43 -3.92
N ALA A 106 12.34 3.30 -3.04
CA ALA A 106 13.15 4.32 -2.38
C ALA A 106 14.29 3.71 -1.56
N ALA A 107 14.01 2.65 -0.80
CA ALA A 107 15.02 1.94 -0.01
C ALA A 107 16.09 1.31 -0.89
N TYR A 108 15.70 0.69 -1.99
CA TYR A 108 16.62 0.09 -2.96
C TYR A 108 17.54 1.13 -3.59
N TRP A 109 16.99 2.22 -4.12
CA TRP A 109 17.78 3.29 -4.75
C TRP A 109 18.72 3.99 -3.77
N VAL A 110 18.31 4.20 -2.51
CA VAL A 110 19.20 4.78 -1.49
C VAL A 110 20.31 3.80 -1.11
N SER A 111 20.06 2.49 -1.11
CA SER A 111 21.08 1.50 -0.80
C SER A 111 22.08 1.30 -1.94
N SER A 112 21.64 1.38 -3.19
CA SER A 112 22.51 1.29 -4.37
C SER A 112 23.22 2.59 -4.70
N GLY A 113 22.70 3.73 -4.24
CA GLY A 113 23.26 5.06 -4.51
C GLY A 113 22.89 5.65 -5.87
N PHE A 114 22.10 4.96 -6.68
CA PHE A 114 21.70 5.42 -8.02
C PHE A 114 20.29 4.96 -8.40
N TYR A 115 19.69 5.67 -9.36
CA TYR A 115 18.43 5.27 -9.99
C TYR A 115 18.63 4.03 -10.86
N SER A 116 17.72 3.06 -10.74
CA SER A 116 17.72 1.88 -11.59
C SER A 116 16.30 1.36 -11.87
N ALA A 117 16.14 0.64 -12.97
CA ALA A 117 14.86 0.04 -13.35
C ALA A 117 14.42 -1.08 -12.40
N GLU A 118 15.37 -1.75 -11.73
CA GLU A 118 15.06 -2.81 -10.76
C GLU A 118 14.20 -2.30 -9.60
N GLY A 119 14.39 -1.04 -9.18
CA GLY A 119 13.55 -0.42 -8.16
C GLY A 119 12.07 -0.41 -8.52
N TRP A 120 11.71 -0.19 -9.79
CA TRP A 120 10.32 -0.25 -10.24
C TRP A 120 9.75 -1.67 -10.20
N TRP A 121 10.56 -2.67 -10.46
CA TRP A 121 10.13 -4.06 -10.30
C TRP A 121 9.84 -4.39 -8.84
N LEU A 122 10.66 -3.93 -7.91
CA LEU A 122 10.41 -4.09 -6.49
C LEU A 122 9.09 -3.41 -6.07
N TRP A 123 8.79 -2.22 -6.63
CA TRP A 123 7.51 -1.57 -6.43
C TRP A 123 6.33 -2.42 -6.91
N ILE A 124 6.38 -2.86 -8.18
CA ILE A 124 5.31 -3.68 -8.77
C ILE A 124 5.07 -4.94 -7.93
N LEU A 125 6.14 -5.65 -7.59
CA LEU A 125 6.05 -6.90 -6.84
C LEU A 125 5.47 -6.68 -5.44
N THR A 126 5.98 -5.68 -4.70
CA THR A 126 5.48 -5.35 -3.36
C THR A 126 4.02 -4.91 -3.42
N TRP A 127 3.64 -4.14 -4.44
CA TRP A 127 2.25 -3.72 -4.64
C TRP A 127 1.33 -4.90 -4.97
N LEU A 128 1.72 -5.79 -5.87
CA LEU A 128 0.97 -7.00 -6.22
C LEU A 128 0.74 -7.90 -4.99
N GLN A 129 1.77 -8.08 -4.16
CA GLN A 129 1.65 -8.84 -2.90
C GLN A 129 0.67 -8.16 -1.94
N SER A 130 0.76 -6.84 -1.76
CA SER A 130 -0.14 -6.07 -0.90
C SER A 130 -1.58 -6.11 -1.41
N ALA A 131 -1.79 -6.01 -2.74
CA ALA A 131 -3.11 -6.12 -3.36
C ALA A 131 -3.76 -7.49 -3.10
N ALA A 132 -2.99 -8.58 -3.24
CA ALA A 132 -3.48 -9.92 -2.94
C ALA A 132 -3.85 -10.07 -1.46
N SER A 133 -3.05 -9.49 -0.54
CA SER A 133 -3.35 -9.49 0.90
C SER A 133 -4.66 -8.75 1.22
N ILE A 134 -4.94 -7.62 0.55
CA ILE A 134 -6.19 -6.88 0.73
C ILE A 134 -7.36 -7.74 0.24
N ILE A 135 -7.27 -8.34 -0.95
CA ILE A 135 -8.34 -9.17 -1.50
C ILE A 135 -8.60 -10.37 -0.60
N TYR A 136 -7.55 -10.98 -0.04
CA TYR A 136 -7.68 -12.04 0.96
C TYR A 136 -8.36 -11.55 2.25
N ALA A 137 -8.00 -10.37 2.75
CA ALA A 137 -8.65 -9.78 3.93
C ALA A 137 -10.16 -9.55 3.69
N TYR A 138 -10.55 -9.08 2.50
CA TYR A 138 -11.97 -8.93 2.13
C TYR A 138 -12.69 -10.28 2.08
N LEU A 139 -12.06 -11.33 1.55
CA LEU A 139 -12.58 -12.70 1.63
C LEU A 139 -12.83 -13.12 3.08
N ARG A 140 -11.86 -12.89 3.98
CA ARG A 140 -12.02 -13.25 5.40
C ARG A 140 -13.13 -12.46 6.09
N LEU A 141 -13.33 -11.18 5.73
CA LEU A 141 -14.44 -10.37 6.23
C LEU A 141 -15.79 -10.88 5.72
N GLU A 142 -15.87 -11.25 4.43
CA GLU A 142 -17.07 -11.83 3.85
C GLU A 142 -17.43 -13.18 4.50
N GLN A 143 -16.45 -14.04 4.74
CA GLN A 143 -16.64 -15.32 5.45
C GLN A 143 -17.22 -15.11 6.85
N ARG A 144 -16.77 -14.09 7.60
CA ARG A 144 -17.29 -13.79 8.95
C ARG A 144 -18.75 -13.34 8.97
N SER A 145 -19.30 -12.88 7.85
CA SER A 145 -20.70 -12.48 7.75
C SER A 145 -21.65 -13.64 7.44
N LEU A 146 -21.12 -14.85 7.18
CA LEU A 146 -21.92 -16.03 6.87
C LEU A 146 -22.57 -16.61 8.14
N GLN A 147 -23.83 -17.03 8.03
CA GLN A 147 -24.58 -17.63 9.15
C GLN A 147 -24.34 -19.14 9.33
N GLY A 148 -23.47 -19.75 8.53
CA GLY A 148 -23.16 -21.17 8.59
C GLY A 148 -22.03 -21.57 7.66
N LEU A 149 -21.60 -22.84 7.75
CA LEU A 149 -20.52 -23.39 6.92
C LEU A 149 -20.98 -23.54 5.46
N PRO A 150 -20.41 -22.76 4.52
CA PRO A 150 -20.74 -22.90 3.10
C PRO A 150 -20.25 -24.24 2.54
N SER A 151 -20.91 -24.75 1.51
CA SER A 151 -20.49 -25.92 0.76
C SER A 151 -19.10 -25.70 0.12
N ARG A 152 -18.42 -26.78 -0.28
CA ARG A 152 -17.10 -26.67 -0.93
C ARG A 152 -17.13 -25.80 -2.18
N ILE A 153 -18.17 -25.88 -2.99
CA ILE A 153 -18.33 -25.10 -4.22
C ILE A 153 -18.50 -23.62 -3.88
N GLU A 154 -19.32 -23.30 -2.90
CA GLU A 154 -19.52 -21.92 -2.44
C GLU A 154 -18.22 -21.31 -1.88
N ARG A 155 -17.41 -22.07 -1.15
CA ARG A 155 -16.10 -21.61 -0.66
C ARG A 155 -15.15 -21.23 -1.80
N ILE A 156 -15.08 -22.07 -2.85
CA ILE A 156 -14.27 -21.77 -4.03
C ILE A 156 -14.81 -20.53 -4.75
N TYR A 157 -16.13 -20.40 -4.89
CA TYR A 157 -16.74 -19.25 -5.53
C TYR A 157 -16.45 -17.95 -4.77
N LEU A 158 -16.58 -17.94 -3.44
CA LEU A 158 -16.21 -16.82 -2.59
C LEU A 158 -14.72 -16.48 -2.70
N GLY A 159 -13.85 -17.51 -2.63
CA GLY A 159 -12.39 -17.34 -2.67
C GLY A 159 -11.81 -17.08 -4.05
N ARG A 160 -12.60 -17.19 -5.14
CA ARG A 160 -12.10 -17.16 -6.52
C ARG A 160 -11.19 -15.96 -6.84
N ARG A 161 -11.57 -14.77 -6.35
CA ARG A 161 -10.77 -13.55 -6.58
C ARG A 161 -9.41 -13.63 -5.88
N ALA A 162 -9.41 -14.03 -4.61
CA ALA A 162 -8.17 -14.17 -3.83
C ALA A 162 -7.27 -15.26 -4.41
N LEU A 163 -7.84 -16.41 -4.80
CA LEU A 163 -7.11 -17.50 -5.45
C LEU A 163 -6.51 -17.08 -6.78
N LEU A 164 -7.27 -16.40 -7.65
CA LEU A 164 -6.76 -15.92 -8.94
C LEU A 164 -5.62 -14.93 -8.77
N TYR A 165 -5.77 -13.94 -7.87
CA TYR A 165 -4.72 -12.95 -7.64
C TYR A 165 -3.45 -13.55 -7.06
N SER A 166 -3.56 -14.40 -6.03
CA SER A 166 -2.40 -15.04 -5.43
C SER A 166 -1.71 -16.03 -6.37
N SER A 167 -2.49 -16.78 -7.18
CA SER A 167 -1.95 -17.69 -8.20
C SER A 167 -1.23 -16.91 -9.30
N PHE A 168 -1.80 -15.82 -9.80
CA PHE A 168 -1.15 -14.96 -10.78
C PHE A 168 0.19 -14.43 -10.27
N ASN A 169 0.21 -13.90 -9.04
CA ASN A 169 1.43 -13.38 -8.43
C ASN A 169 2.51 -14.46 -8.28
N LEU A 170 2.13 -15.66 -7.83
CA LEU A 170 3.06 -16.79 -7.71
C LEU A 170 3.62 -17.20 -9.07
N VAL A 171 2.76 -17.40 -10.06
CA VAL A 171 3.19 -17.80 -11.42
C VAL A 171 4.10 -16.74 -12.02
N LEU A 172 3.75 -15.46 -11.91
CA LEU A 172 4.57 -14.36 -12.41
C LEU A 172 5.96 -14.35 -11.78
N THR A 173 6.04 -14.47 -10.46
CA THR A 173 7.34 -14.44 -9.76
C THR A 173 8.18 -15.68 -10.03
N VAL A 174 7.57 -16.86 -10.19
CA VAL A 174 8.25 -18.08 -10.59
C VAL A 174 8.83 -17.93 -12.01
N ILE A 175 8.05 -17.44 -12.97
CA ILE A 175 8.52 -17.23 -14.34
C ILE A 175 9.70 -16.25 -14.35
N LEU A 176 9.57 -15.09 -13.67
CA LEU A 176 10.64 -14.08 -13.62
C LEU A 176 11.92 -14.59 -12.93
N SER A 177 11.78 -15.50 -11.95
CA SER A 177 12.92 -16.19 -11.34
C SER A 177 13.56 -17.21 -12.29
N MET A 178 12.75 -17.98 -13.02
CA MET A 178 13.27 -19.00 -13.96
C MET A 178 14.03 -18.38 -15.14
N VAL A 179 13.63 -17.22 -15.62
CA VAL A 179 14.35 -16.49 -16.68
C VAL A 179 15.51 -15.65 -16.14
N ASN A 180 15.89 -15.83 -14.87
CA ASN A 180 16.95 -15.08 -14.18
C ASN A 180 16.78 -13.54 -14.20
N TYR A 181 15.55 -13.07 -14.37
CA TYR A 181 15.24 -11.64 -14.34
C TYR A 181 15.17 -11.10 -12.91
N LEU A 182 14.81 -11.95 -11.94
CA LEU A 182 14.73 -11.67 -10.51
C LEU A 182 15.52 -12.74 -9.71
N PRO A 183 15.91 -12.42 -8.46
CA PRO A 183 16.56 -13.38 -7.58
C PRO A 183 15.74 -14.68 -7.43
N THR A 184 16.42 -15.82 -7.46
CA THR A 184 15.82 -17.16 -7.53
C THR A 184 14.79 -17.43 -6.41
N LEU A 185 14.98 -16.85 -5.22
CA LEU A 185 14.11 -17.10 -4.07
C LEU A 185 12.98 -16.08 -3.88
N ILE A 186 12.81 -15.13 -4.81
CA ILE A 186 11.80 -14.07 -4.67
C ILE A 186 10.35 -14.59 -4.71
N PHE A 187 10.14 -15.79 -5.26
CA PHE A 187 8.81 -16.40 -5.30
C PHE A 187 8.34 -16.92 -3.92
N LEU A 188 9.23 -17.14 -2.94
CA LEU A 188 8.89 -17.73 -1.64
C LEU A 188 7.82 -16.95 -0.86
N PRO A 189 7.88 -15.61 -0.72
CA PRO A 189 6.81 -14.85 -0.07
C PRO A 189 5.44 -15.03 -0.76
N TYR A 190 5.43 -15.14 -2.10
CA TYR A 190 4.21 -15.34 -2.88
C TYR A 190 3.67 -16.76 -2.75
N LEU A 191 4.55 -17.75 -2.63
CA LEU A 191 4.17 -19.14 -2.33
C LEU A 191 3.50 -19.22 -0.95
N LEU A 192 4.07 -18.59 0.08
CA LEU A 192 3.46 -18.55 1.41
C LEU A 192 2.09 -17.89 1.38
N GLN A 193 1.95 -16.76 0.72
CA GLN A 193 0.67 -16.06 0.57
C GLN A 193 -0.36 -16.90 -0.19
N TRP A 194 0.07 -17.62 -1.23
CA TRP A 194 -0.79 -18.52 -2.01
C TRP A 194 -1.29 -19.69 -1.14
N LEU A 195 -0.41 -20.34 -0.37
CA LEU A 195 -0.77 -21.41 0.56
C LEU A 195 -1.76 -20.90 1.62
N GLU A 196 -1.51 -19.72 2.19
CA GLU A 196 -2.42 -19.08 3.14
C GLU A 196 -3.79 -18.81 2.50
N THR A 197 -3.82 -18.34 1.26
CA THR A 197 -5.06 -18.07 0.52
C THR A 197 -5.86 -19.33 0.27
N ILE A 198 -5.21 -20.42 -0.12
CA ILE A 198 -5.85 -21.74 -0.27
C ILE A 198 -6.42 -22.18 1.08
N TRP A 199 -5.56 -22.18 2.12
CA TRP A 199 -5.99 -22.62 3.45
C TRP A 199 -7.19 -21.80 3.94
N GLY A 200 -7.14 -20.47 3.84
CA GLY A 200 -8.22 -19.59 4.28
C GLY A 200 -9.50 -19.71 3.44
N THR A 201 -9.39 -20.10 2.17
CA THR A 201 -10.56 -20.36 1.32
C THR A 201 -11.30 -21.62 1.78
N PHE A 202 -10.58 -22.69 2.13
CA PHE A 202 -11.18 -23.95 2.55
C PHE A 202 -11.53 -24.02 4.04
N ASN A 203 -10.92 -23.17 4.87
CA ASN A 203 -11.17 -23.05 6.31
C ASN A 203 -11.74 -21.65 6.63
N PRO A 204 -13.05 -21.42 6.36
CA PRO A 204 -13.66 -20.12 6.59
C PRO A 204 -13.62 -19.74 8.07
N ALA A 205 -13.43 -18.45 8.34
CA ALA A 205 -13.48 -17.87 9.69
C ALA A 205 -14.94 -17.54 10.02
N ILE A 206 -15.63 -18.51 10.60
CA ILE A 206 -17.02 -18.39 11.07
C ILE A 206 -17.01 -18.25 12.58
#